data_40d0b7a30d0dcf2ff26fa0ac5d151e6f
#
_entry.id   40d0b7a30d0dcf2ff26fa0ac5d151e6f
#
_cell.length_a   1.000
_cell.length_b   1.000
_cell.length_c   1.000
_cell.angle_alpha   90.00
_cell.angle_beta   90.00
_cell.angle_gamma   90.00
#
_symmetry.space_group_name_H-M   'P 1'
#
loop_
_entity.id
_entity.type
_entity.pdbx_description
1 polymer ?
#
loop_
_entity_poly.entity_id
_entity_poly.type
_entity_poly.pdbx_seq_one_letter_code
_entity_poly.pdbx_strand_id
1 'polypeptide(L)'
;MSRPLNFLHLTTFYPPYHFGGDAVQLYRLSRALADSGHHVDVVHCVDAYHLLHPGEPPVAYAEHPNVVRHELRSGLGSLSPLLTQQTGRPLLKRKTIDEVLRMRPYDVIHFHNISLLGPEILSVRPAQGQPVKIYTTHEHWLICPTHVLWKFNRGPCDAPDCLRCTLHAKRPPQAWRYTGLLDRMAKHVDQFVAPSRFTAQMHADRGFSRPVEHLPNFIDRVDDEWRSPAPRPQEAPYFLFVGRLELIKGLQTLIALWDRVPEYDLLVAGTGTYELQLRAMAAGNPRIKFLGPLAERELGALYVHAMACIVPSITYETFGMASVEAFARKTPVVVRDLGGLPEVVRDSGGGFVYRTDEELLEALRQFADSPALRTEMGEKGYSAFAQWWCREAHLRAYFDYLERGAERKYGQVPWRM
;
A
#
# COMPACT_ATOMS: atom_id res chain seq x y z
N MET A 1 -0.70 -12.95 -24.70
CA MET A 1 -2.13 -13.26 -24.47
C MET A 1 -2.87 -13.13 -25.79
N SER A 2 -3.85 -13.98 -26.08
CA SER A 2 -4.53 -14.00 -27.38
C SER A 2 -5.65 -12.96 -27.53
N ARG A 3 -6.17 -12.41 -26.43
CA ARG A 3 -7.23 -11.37 -26.44
C ARG A 3 -7.15 -10.43 -25.24
N PRO A 4 -7.75 -9.22 -25.33
CA PRO A 4 -8.02 -8.38 -24.18
C PRO A 4 -8.83 -9.10 -23.08
N LEU A 5 -8.51 -8.86 -21.82
CA LEU A 5 -9.26 -9.37 -20.67
C LEU A 5 -10.12 -8.28 -20.06
N ASN A 6 -11.20 -8.68 -19.39
CA ASN A 6 -12.07 -7.82 -18.62
C ASN A 6 -11.79 -8.03 -17.12
N PHE A 7 -11.28 -7.01 -16.48
CA PHE A 7 -11.00 -6.98 -15.04
C PHE A 7 -12.11 -6.23 -14.29
N LEU A 8 -12.49 -6.75 -13.13
CA LEU A 8 -13.30 -6.03 -12.16
C LEU A 8 -12.52 -5.91 -10.86
N HIS A 9 -12.15 -4.70 -10.48
CA HIS A 9 -11.54 -4.39 -9.19
C HIS A 9 -12.60 -3.96 -8.19
N LEU A 10 -12.58 -4.54 -7.00
CA LEU A 10 -13.49 -4.22 -5.90
C LEU A 10 -12.66 -3.71 -4.71
N THR A 11 -12.87 -2.46 -4.35
CA THR A 11 -12.12 -1.79 -3.27
C THR A 11 -13.00 -0.82 -2.48
N THR A 12 -12.64 -0.52 -1.24
CA THR A 12 -13.29 0.55 -0.48
C THR A 12 -12.87 1.92 -0.99
N PHE A 13 -11.58 2.11 -1.27
CA PHE A 13 -11.00 3.41 -1.64
C PHE A 13 -10.31 3.32 -3.00
N TYR A 14 -10.53 4.35 -3.83
CA TYR A 14 -9.87 4.52 -5.13
C TYR A 14 -9.74 6.01 -5.45
N PRO A 15 -8.66 6.48 -6.08
CA PRO A 15 -8.50 7.87 -6.45
C PRO A 15 -9.68 8.43 -7.27
N PRO A 16 -10.13 9.68 -6.97
CA PRO A 16 -9.55 10.61 -6.00
C PRO A 16 -9.95 10.37 -4.54
N TYR A 17 -10.91 9.49 -4.24
CA TYR A 17 -11.48 9.23 -2.92
C TYR A 17 -10.65 8.19 -2.15
N HIS A 18 -9.49 8.61 -1.60
CA HIS A 18 -8.58 7.69 -0.91
C HIS A 18 -7.72 8.35 0.17
N PHE A 19 -7.03 7.53 0.98
CA PHE A 19 -6.16 7.97 2.09
C PHE A 19 -4.76 7.38 2.06
N GLY A 20 -4.44 6.46 1.19
CA GLY A 20 -3.18 5.74 1.33
C GLY A 20 -2.66 5.07 0.07
N GLY A 21 -1.52 4.41 0.27
CA GLY A 21 -0.76 3.77 -0.80
C GLY A 21 -1.44 2.57 -1.45
N ASP A 22 -2.36 1.89 -0.75
CA ASP A 22 -3.14 0.76 -1.27
C ASP A 22 -4.01 1.18 -2.47
N ALA A 23 -4.72 2.30 -2.34
CA ALA A 23 -5.56 2.84 -3.41
C ALA A 23 -4.71 3.39 -4.58
N VAL A 24 -3.57 4.02 -4.29
CA VAL A 24 -2.61 4.47 -5.33
C VAL A 24 -2.01 3.28 -6.05
N GLN A 25 -1.69 2.20 -5.34
CA GLN A 25 -1.20 0.97 -5.94
C GLN A 25 -2.24 0.33 -6.88
N LEU A 26 -3.50 0.31 -6.46
CA LEU A 26 -4.58 -0.17 -7.32
C LEU A 26 -4.78 0.73 -8.55
N TYR A 27 -4.67 2.04 -8.40
CA TYR A 27 -4.73 2.97 -9.53
C TYR A 27 -3.60 2.69 -10.54
N ARG A 28 -2.36 2.49 -10.06
CA ARG A 28 -1.22 2.09 -10.90
C ARG A 28 -1.49 0.77 -11.64
N LEU A 29 -1.99 -0.24 -10.92
CA LEU A 29 -2.33 -1.53 -11.51
C LEU A 29 -3.43 -1.41 -12.57
N SER A 30 -4.50 -0.67 -12.28
CA SER A 30 -5.61 -0.47 -13.21
C SER A 30 -5.13 0.18 -14.52
N ARG A 31 -4.27 1.20 -14.42
CA ARG A 31 -3.66 1.84 -15.59
C ARG A 31 -2.71 0.91 -16.34
N ALA A 32 -1.86 0.20 -15.62
CA ALA A 32 -0.90 -0.72 -16.24
C ALA A 32 -1.60 -1.84 -17.04
N LEU A 33 -2.72 -2.36 -16.54
CA LEU A 33 -3.57 -3.31 -17.25
C LEU A 33 -4.23 -2.66 -18.48
N ALA A 34 -4.75 -1.45 -18.32
CA ALA A 34 -5.40 -0.70 -19.41
C ALA A 34 -4.40 -0.31 -20.53
N ASP A 35 -3.19 0.14 -20.15
CA ASP A 35 -2.08 0.41 -21.09
C ASP A 35 -1.66 -0.86 -21.85
N SER A 36 -1.86 -2.04 -21.26
CA SER A 36 -1.62 -3.35 -21.89
C SER A 36 -2.79 -3.83 -22.77
N GLY A 37 -3.80 -2.98 -22.98
CA GLY A 37 -4.94 -3.24 -23.88
C GLY A 37 -6.12 -3.97 -23.21
N HIS A 38 -6.14 -4.11 -21.87
CA HIS A 38 -7.24 -4.73 -21.15
C HIS A 38 -8.32 -3.71 -20.76
N HIS A 39 -9.51 -4.19 -20.43
CA HIS A 39 -10.60 -3.38 -19.87
C HIS A 39 -10.66 -3.55 -18.34
N VAL A 40 -10.77 -2.45 -17.63
CA VAL A 40 -10.78 -2.44 -16.16
C VAL A 40 -11.98 -1.66 -15.65
N ASP A 41 -12.87 -2.33 -14.95
CA ASP A 41 -13.92 -1.70 -14.16
C ASP A 41 -13.47 -1.65 -12.70
N VAL A 42 -13.63 -0.49 -12.05
CA VAL A 42 -13.27 -0.30 -10.63
C VAL A 42 -14.49 0.13 -9.85
N VAL A 43 -14.95 -0.71 -8.92
CA VAL A 43 -16.02 -0.38 -7.98
C VAL A 43 -15.41 0.10 -6.67
N HIS A 44 -15.77 1.31 -6.23
CA HIS A 44 -15.28 1.88 -4.98
C HIS A 44 -16.38 2.65 -4.22
N CYS A 45 -16.17 2.90 -2.92
CA CYS A 45 -17.20 3.45 -2.05
C CYS A 45 -16.90 4.91 -1.66
N VAL A 46 -17.56 5.85 -2.31
CA VAL A 46 -17.45 7.29 -2.01
C VAL A 46 -18.01 7.63 -0.63
N ASP A 47 -19.12 6.99 -0.22
CA ASP A 47 -19.69 7.17 1.12
C ASP A 47 -18.69 6.80 2.23
N ALA A 48 -17.79 5.83 1.96
CA ALA A 48 -16.75 5.44 2.91
C ALA A 48 -15.65 6.51 3.04
N TYR A 49 -15.32 7.19 1.96
CA TYR A 49 -14.39 8.32 2.01
C TYR A 49 -14.98 9.46 2.86
N HIS A 50 -16.21 9.87 2.56
CA HIS A 50 -16.87 10.96 3.30
C HIS A 50 -17.19 10.64 4.76
N LEU A 51 -17.31 9.35 5.12
CA LEU A 51 -17.40 8.93 6.53
C LEU A 51 -16.12 9.29 7.32
N LEU A 52 -14.95 9.20 6.67
CA LEU A 52 -13.65 9.39 7.32
C LEU A 52 -13.07 10.78 7.08
N HIS A 53 -13.49 11.46 6.03
CA HIS A 53 -13.00 12.78 5.63
C HIS A 53 -14.14 13.63 5.06
N PRO A 54 -14.65 14.60 5.84
CA PRO A 54 -15.66 15.53 5.32
C PRO A 54 -14.99 16.51 4.34
N GLY A 55 -15.40 16.48 3.08
CA GLY A 55 -14.91 17.35 2.02
C GLY A 55 -14.55 16.62 0.74
N GLU A 56 -14.31 17.40 -0.32
CA GLU A 56 -13.89 16.87 -1.61
C GLU A 56 -12.40 16.48 -1.60
N PRO A 57 -11.98 15.53 -2.43
CA PRO A 57 -10.60 15.12 -2.52
C PRO A 57 -9.72 16.25 -3.08
N PRO A 58 -8.51 16.46 -2.50
CA PRO A 58 -7.68 17.62 -2.83
C PRO A 58 -6.96 17.52 -4.18
N VAL A 59 -6.90 16.33 -4.78
CA VAL A 59 -6.10 16.06 -5.99
C VAL A 59 -6.94 15.35 -7.04
N ALA A 60 -6.89 15.86 -8.28
CA ALA A 60 -7.46 15.16 -9.43
C ALA A 60 -6.49 14.09 -9.94
N TYR A 61 -7.03 12.99 -10.44
CA TYR A 61 -6.27 11.90 -11.04
C TYR A 61 -6.63 11.76 -12.52
N ALA A 62 -5.62 11.49 -13.34
CA ALA A 62 -5.82 11.33 -14.77
C ALA A 62 -6.69 10.10 -15.07
N GLU A 63 -7.66 10.27 -15.96
CA GLU A 63 -8.50 9.19 -16.45
C GLU A 63 -7.80 8.40 -17.55
N HIS A 64 -8.22 7.16 -17.74
CA HIS A 64 -7.77 6.32 -18.84
C HIS A 64 -9.01 5.74 -19.56
N PRO A 65 -9.09 5.75 -20.91
CA PRO A 65 -10.30 5.33 -21.64
C PRO A 65 -10.73 3.90 -21.38
N ASN A 66 -9.80 3.02 -21.03
CA ASN A 66 -10.07 1.62 -20.72
C ASN A 66 -10.26 1.35 -19.21
N VAL A 67 -10.30 2.39 -18.35
CA VAL A 67 -10.59 2.27 -16.92
C VAL A 67 -11.89 2.99 -16.60
N VAL A 68 -12.92 2.24 -16.20
CA VAL A 68 -14.24 2.78 -15.85
C VAL A 68 -14.42 2.71 -14.34
N ARG A 69 -14.72 3.84 -13.72
CA ARG A 69 -14.99 3.95 -12.27
C ARG A 69 -16.49 3.86 -12.00
N HIS A 70 -16.87 3.00 -11.05
CA HIS A 70 -18.24 2.85 -10.57
C HIS A 70 -18.28 3.25 -9.09
N GLU A 71 -18.86 4.40 -8.84
CA GLU A 71 -18.96 4.98 -7.50
C GLU A 71 -20.16 4.44 -6.73
N LEU A 72 -19.91 3.83 -5.58
CA LEU A 72 -20.97 3.43 -4.67
C LEU A 72 -21.35 4.63 -3.80
N ARG A 73 -22.50 5.19 -4.10
CA ARG A 73 -23.16 6.26 -3.34
C ARG A 73 -24.53 5.79 -2.91
N SER A 74 -24.93 6.04 -1.68
CA SER A 74 -26.25 5.73 -1.17
C SER A 74 -26.99 6.98 -0.70
N GLY A 75 -28.31 6.97 -0.75
CA GLY A 75 -29.13 8.05 -0.18
C GLY A 75 -29.00 8.22 1.34
N LEU A 76 -28.33 7.25 2.02
CA LEU A 76 -28.05 7.29 3.45
C LEU A 76 -26.61 7.71 3.78
N GLY A 77 -25.80 8.05 2.76
CA GLY A 77 -24.43 8.55 2.92
C GLY A 77 -23.59 7.67 3.86
N SER A 78 -23.01 8.28 4.88
CA SER A 78 -22.13 7.62 5.86
C SER A 78 -22.73 6.47 6.65
N LEU A 79 -24.05 6.33 6.72
CA LEU A 79 -24.69 5.16 7.35
C LEU A 79 -24.47 3.88 6.55
N SER A 80 -24.34 3.97 5.23
CA SER A 80 -24.10 2.81 4.36
C SER A 80 -22.81 2.03 4.70
N PRO A 81 -21.63 2.64 4.80
CA PRO A 81 -20.42 1.94 5.23
C PRO A 81 -20.48 1.47 6.69
N LEU A 82 -21.14 2.19 7.59
CA LEU A 82 -21.31 1.76 8.99
C LEU A 82 -22.16 0.48 9.08
N LEU A 83 -23.28 0.39 8.37
CA LEU A 83 -24.09 -0.82 8.29
C LEU A 83 -23.27 -2.00 7.75
N THR A 84 -22.48 -1.76 6.71
CA THR A 84 -21.57 -2.79 6.17
C THR A 84 -20.56 -3.25 7.19
N GLN A 85 -19.94 -2.33 7.91
CA GLN A 85 -18.96 -2.66 8.95
C GLN A 85 -19.58 -3.54 10.05
N GLN A 86 -20.83 -3.27 10.46
CA GLN A 86 -21.52 -4.01 11.52
C GLN A 86 -22.03 -5.38 11.06
N THR A 87 -22.47 -5.50 9.82
CA THR A 87 -23.12 -6.71 9.32
C THR A 87 -22.19 -7.63 8.53
N GLY A 88 -21.08 -7.10 8.03
CA GLY A 88 -20.20 -7.78 7.07
C GLY A 88 -20.79 -7.91 5.67
N ARG A 89 -21.88 -7.17 5.36
CA ARG A 89 -22.66 -7.29 4.13
C ARG A 89 -22.73 -5.96 3.38
N PRO A 90 -22.65 -5.95 2.03
CA PRO A 90 -22.70 -4.72 1.23
C PRO A 90 -24.10 -4.11 1.07
N LEU A 91 -25.05 -4.44 1.91
CA LEU A 91 -26.46 -4.09 1.94
C LEU A 91 -26.92 -3.05 0.88
N LEU A 92 -26.79 -1.75 1.19
CA LEU A 92 -27.23 -0.65 0.33
C LEU A 92 -26.41 -0.49 -0.96
N LYS A 93 -25.27 -1.14 -1.05
CA LYS A 93 -24.35 -1.12 -2.20
C LYS A 93 -24.63 -2.28 -3.17
N ARG A 94 -25.37 -3.29 -2.72
CA ARG A 94 -25.54 -4.55 -3.43
C ARG A 94 -26.13 -4.37 -4.82
N LYS A 95 -27.15 -3.53 -4.96
CA LYS A 95 -27.83 -3.28 -6.24
C LYS A 95 -26.83 -2.78 -7.31
N THR A 96 -26.08 -1.73 -6.99
CA THR A 96 -25.10 -1.15 -7.93
C THR A 96 -24.00 -2.15 -8.27
N ILE A 97 -23.50 -2.93 -7.28
CA ILE A 97 -22.52 -3.98 -7.52
C ILE A 97 -23.08 -5.05 -8.48
N ASP A 98 -24.32 -5.48 -8.28
CA ASP A 98 -24.96 -6.46 -9.15
C ASP A 98 -25.24 -5.91 -10.56
N GLU A 99 -25.47 -4.61 -10.72
CA GLU A 99 -25.57 -3.93 -12.01
C GLU A 99 -24.24 -3.98 -12.75
N VAL A 100 -23.13 -3.64 -12.08
CA VAL A 100 -21.79 -3.72 -12.67
C VAL A 100 -21.43 -5.15 -13.07
N LEU A 101 -21.75 -6.14 -12.23
CA LEU A 101 -21.53 -7.57 -12.53
C LEU A 101 -22.29 -8.09 -13.77
N ARG A 102 -23.33 -7.36 -14.25
CA ARG A 102 -24.07 -7.69 -15.47
C ARG A 102 -23.56 -6.97 -16.73
N MET A 103 -22.69 -5.95 -16.58
CA MET A 103 -22.28 -5.10 -17.71
C MET A 103 -21.47 -5.86 -18.76
N ARG A 104 -20.64 -6.82 -18.30
CA ARG A 104 -19.81 -7.61 -19.22
C ARG A 104 -19.37 -8.96 -18.59
N PRO A 105 -18.92 -9.92 -19.39
CA PRO A 105 -18.26 -11.12 -18.85
C PRO A 105 -16.87 -10.74 -18.33
N TYR A 106 -16.69 -10.84 -17.04
CA TYR A 106 -15.39 -10.61 -16.38
C TYR A 106 -14.55 -11.90 -16.43
N ASP A 107 -13.27 -11.74 -16.79
CA ASP A 107 -12.28 -12.80 -16.74
C ASP A 107 -11.63 -12.91 -15.36
N VAL A 108 -11.48 -11.75 -14.71
CA VAL A 108 -10.85 -11.62 -13.39
C VAL A 108 -11.68 -10.72 -12.49
N ILE A 109 -11.90 -11.14 -11.27
CA ILE A 109 -12.40 -10.27 -10.18
C ILE A 109 -11.28 -10.16 -9.14
N HIS A 110 -10.79 -8.94 -8.92
CA HIS A 110 -9.71 -8.68 -8.00
C HIS A 110 -10.21 -7.83 -6.82
N PHE A 111 -10.11 -8.41 -5.62
CA PHE A 111 -10.45 -7.73 -4.38
C PHE A 111 -9.20 -7.09 -3.77
N HIS A 112 -9.36 -5.87 -3.26
CA HIS A 112 -8.31 -5.12 -2.58
C HIS A 112 -8.75 -4.78 -1.15
N ASN A 113 -8.77 -3.53 -0.77
CA ASN A 113 -9.32 -3.13 0.52
C ASN A 113 -10.86 -3.23 0.49
N ILE A 114 -11.43 -4.24 1.14
CA ILE A 114 -12.89 -4.43 1.22
C ILE A 114 -13.48 -4.10 2.60
N SER A 115 -12.75 -3.37 3.42
CA SER A 115 -13.07 -3.13 4.83
C SER A 115 -14.47 -2.53 5.06
N LEU A 116 -14.94 -1.67 4.15
CA LEU A 116 -16.27 -1.08 4.18
C LEU A 116 -17.17 -1.54 3.01
N LEU A 117 -16.76 -2.61 2.31
CA LEU A 117 -17.62 -3.41 1.42
C LEU A 117 -18.11 -4.70 2.09
N GLY A 118 -17.39 -5.15 3.13
CA GLY A 118 -17.70 -6.34 3.93
C GLY A 118 -17.27 -7.66 3.28
N PRO A 119 -17.03 -8.73 4.08
CA PRO A 119 -16.54 -10.01 3.56
C PRO A 119 -17.53 -10.71 2.62
N GLU A 120 -18.83 -10.46 2.72
CA GLU A 120 -19.82 -11.09 1.81
C GLU A 120 -19.59 -10.72 0.34
N ILE A 121 -18.88 -9.60 0.05
CA ILE A 121 -18.51 -9.21 -1.32
C ILE A 121 -17.67 -10.29 -2.03
N LEU A 122 -16.91 -11.10 -1.30
CA LEU A 122 -16.09 -12.16 -1.86
C LEU A 122 -16.90 -13.26 -2.57
N SER A 123 -18.19 -13.38 -2.21
CA SER A 123 -19.10 -14.37 -2.80
C SER A 123 -19.78 -13.91 -4.09
N VAL A 124 -19.58 -12.67 -4.55
CA VAL A 124 -20.21 -12.14 -5.78
C VAL A 124 -19.93 -13.02 -6.98
N ARG A 125 -20.91 -13.11 -7.87
CA ARG A 125 -20.83 -13.86 -9.12
C ARG A 125 -21.35 -12.99 -10.25
N PRO A 126 -20.61 -12.81 -11.34
CA PRO A 126 -21.13 -12.13 -12.52
C PRO A 126 -22.26 -12.95 -13.15
N ALA A 127 -23.10 -12.29 -13.93
CA ALA A 127 -24.18 -12.95 -14.66
C ALA A 127 -23.68 -13.90 -15.74
N GLN A 128 -22.47 -13.62 -16.27
CA GLN A 128 -21.84 -14.39 -17.34
C GLN A 128 -20.39 -14.70 -16.96
N GLY A 129 -19.92 -15.88 -17.38
CA GLY A 129 -18.56 -16.32 -17.15
C GLY A 129 -18.29 -16.82 -15.70
N GLN A 130 -17.11 -17.32 -15.50
CA GLN A 130 -16.61 -17.77 -14.20
C GLN A 130 -15.23 -17.16 -13.99
N PRO A 131 -15.12 -15.91 -13.49
CA PRO A 131 -13.84 -15.23 -13.35
C PRO A 131 -12.91 -15.94 -12.38
N VAL A 132 -11.60 -15.81 -12.61
CA VAL A 132 -10.61 -16.06 -11.56
C VAL A 132 -10.74 -14.96 -10.52
N LYS A 133 -10.85 -15.34 -9.24
CA LYS A 133 -10.97 -14.41 -8.12
C LYS A 133 -9.67 -14.36 -7.34
N ILE A 134 -9.08 -13.17 -7.26
CA ILE A 134 -7.85 -12.91 -6.53
C ILE A 134 -8.09 -11.85 -5.46
N TYR A 135 -7.38 -11.93 -4.33
CA TYR A 135 -7.39 -10.93 -3.27
C TYR A 135 -5.97 -10.49 -2.93
N THR A 136 -5.68 -9.19 -2.99
CA THR A 136 -4.41 -8.63 -2.49
C THR A 136 -4.56 -8.09 -1.08
N THR A 137 -3.76 -8.62 -0.15
CA THR A 137 -3.71 -8.18 1.25
C THR A 137 -2.81 -6.95 1.41
N HIS A 138 -3.27 -5.78 0.91
CA HIS A 138 -2.53 -4.51 1.08
C HIS A 138 -2.37 -4.09 2.54
N GLU A 139 -3.22 -4.63 3.39
CA GLU A 139 -3.32 -4.34 4.82
C GLU A 139 -3.67 -5.62 5.59
N HIS A 140 -3.66 -5.56 6.91
CA HIS A 140 -3.95 -6.72 7.75
C HIS A 140 -5.43 -6.89 8.11
N TRP A 141 -6.37 -6.29 7.36
CA TRP A 141 -7.80 -6.31 7.73
C TRP A 141 -8.39 -7.71 7.85
N LEU A 142 -7.95 -8.68 7.07
CA LEU A 142 -8.44 -10.05 7.17
C LEU A 142 -8.20 -10.65 8.58
N ILE A 143 -7.13 -10.25 9.25
CA ILE A 143 -6.72 -10.75 10.57
C ILE A 143 -6.78 -9.71 11.69
N CYS A 144 -6.97 -8.44 11.37
CA CYS A 144 -6.98 -7.34 12.33
C CYS A 144 -8.11 -6.33 12.06
N PRO A 145 -9.09 -6.14 12.95
CA PRO A 145 -10.21 -5.21 12.73
C PRO A 145 -9.79 -3.74 12.63
N THR A 146 -8.59 -3.37 13.11
CA THR A 146 -8.03 -2.03 13.00
C THR A 146 -7.06 -1.86 11.84
N HIS A 147 -6.83 -2.89 11.05
CA HIS A 147 -6.04 -2.97 9.80
C HIS A 147 -4.51 -2.96 9.95
N VAL A 148 -3.98 -2.43 11.04
CA VAL A 148 -2.56 -2.04 11.12
C VAL A 148 -1.76 -2.88 12.14
N LEU A 149 -2.38 -3.86 12.80
CA LEU A 149 -1.74 -4.65 13.87
C LEU A 149 -1.04 -3.77 14.92
N TRP A 150 -1.66 -2.63 15.28
CA TRP A 150 -1.19 -1.66 16.26
C TRP A 150 -2.09 -1.70 17.50
N LYS A 151 -1.64 -2.41 18.54
CA LYS A 151 -2.44 -2.77 19.72
C LYS A 151 -2.62 -1.59 20.65
N PHE A 152 -3.86 -1.25 20.97
CA PHE A 152 -4.25 -0.18 21.89
C PHE A 152 -3.61 1.19 21.61
N ASN A 153 -3.28 1.49 20.36
CA ASN A 153 -2.51 2.67 19.94
C ASN A 153 -1.17 2.85 20.68
N ARG A 154 -0.53 1.74 21.08
CA ARG A 154 0.72 1.76 21.88
C ARG A 154 1.90 1.06 21.21
N GLY A 155 1.66 -0.06 20.53
CA GLY A 155 2.73 -0.85 19.95
C GLY A 155 2.26 -1.93 18.99
N PRO A 156 3.19 -2.62 18.28
CA PRO A 156 2.88 -3.75 17.44
C PRO A 156 2.06 -4.81 18.18
N CYS A 157 1.11 -5.42 17.49
CA CYS A 157 0.24 -6.42 18.06
C CYS A 157 0.99 -7.76 18.21
N ASP A 158 1.40 -8.09 19.40
CA ASP A 158 2.05 -9.34 19.78
C ASP A 158 1.04 -10.49 19.92
N ALA A 159 -0.06 -10.23 20.65
CA ALA A 159 -1.14 -11.18 20.89
C ALA A 159 -2.51 -10.51 20.67
N PRO A 160 -3.47 -11.18 20.02
CA PRO A 160 -4.77 -10.59 19.70
C PRO A 160 -5.62 -10.38 20.97
N ASP A 161 -6.11 -9.16 21.15
CA ASP A 161 -7.22 -8.80 22.05
C ASP A 161 -8.14 -7.86 21.23
N CYS A 162 -8.71 -8.41 20.18
CA CYS A 162 -9.34 -7.61 19.12
C CYS A 162 -10.56 -6.82 19.60
N LEU A 163 -11.37 -7.39 20.51
CA LEU A 163 -12.56 -6.70 21.01
C LEU A 163 -12.17 -5.43 21.79
N ARG A 164 -11.28 -5.57 22.79
CA ARG A 164 -10.83 -4.42 23.60
C ARG A 164 -10.04 -3.43 22.77
N CYS A 165 -9.19 -3.92 21.86
CA CYS A 165 -8.41 -3.06 20.95
C CYS A 165 -9.32 -2.23 20.04
N THR A 166 -10.39 -2.82 19.49
CA THR A 166 -11.35 -2.11 18.62
C THR A 166 -12.09 -1.03 19.42
N LEU A 167 -12.55 -1.33 20.64
CA LEU A 167 -13.18 -0.35 21.52
C LEU A 167 -12.21 0.78 21.91
N HIS A 168 -10.96 0.44 22.23
CA HIS A 168 -9.92 1.44 22.52
C HIS A 168 -9.65 2.36 21.33
N ALA A 169 -9.70 1.84 20.12
CA ALA A 169 -9.59 2.59 18.87
C ALA A 169 -10.87 3.41 18.55
N LYS A 170 -11.86 3.44 19.46
CA LYS A 170 -13.16 4.11 19.29
C LYS A 170 -13.90 3.65 18.03
N ARG A 171 -13.75 2.37 17.67
CA ARG A 171 -14.45 1.74 16.53
C ARG A 171 -15.48 0.75 17.06
N PRO A 172 -16.67 0.67 16.45
CA PRO A 172 -17.64 -0.34 16.81
C PRO A 172 -17.11 -1.74 16.54
N PRO A 173 -17.24 -2.72 17.47
CA PRO A 173 -16.82 -4.09 17.26
C PRO A 173 -17.53 -4.75 16.08
N GLN A 174 -16.82 -5.59 15.34
CA GLN A 174 -17.34 -6.35 14.20
C GLN A 174 -17.73 -7.76 14.65
N ALA A 175 -18.96 -7.92 15.20
CA ALA A 175 -19.43 -9.18 15.76
C ALA A 175 -19.37 -10.36 14.77
N TRP A 176 -19.57 -10.11 13.47
CA TRP A 176 -19.50 -11.12 12.42
C TRP A 176 -18.10 -11.80 12.31
N ARG A 177 -17.02 -11.18 12.80
CA ARG A 177 -15.68 -11.80 12.82
C ARG A 177 -15.63 -13.07 13.68
N TYR A 178 -16.51 -13.17 14.68
CA TYR A 178 -16.58 -14.31 15.59
C TYR A 178 -17.58 -15.38 15.12
N THR A 179 -18.21 -15.20 13.95
CA THR A 179 -19.22 -16.15 13.42
C THR A 179 -18.68 -17.08 12.34
N GLY A 180 -17.38 -17.01 12.02
CA GLY A 180 -16.79 -17.71 10.88
C GLY A 180 -17.25 -17.20 9.51
N LEU A 181 -17.87 -16.02 9.44
CA LEU A 181 -18.33 -15.42 8.17
C LEU A 181 -17.17 -15.20 7.22
N LEU A 182 -16.07 -14.63 7.73
CA LEU A 182 -14.90 -14.34 6.89
C LEU A 182 -14.33 -15.61 6.25
N ASP A 183 -14.16 -16.68 7.03
CA ASP A 183 -13.63 -17.96 6.51
C ASP A 183 -14.55 -18.58 5.47
N ARG A 184 -15.87 -18.51 5.70
CA ARG A 184 -16.84 -18.97 4.70
C ARG A 184 -16.74 -18.18 3.40
N MET A 185 -16.61 -16.86 3.49
CA MET A 185 -16.53 -15.99 2.31
C MET A 185 -15.19 -16.12 1.60
N ALA A 186 -14.08 -16.28 2.33
CA ALA A 186 -12.76 -16.49 1.78
C ALA A 186 -12.66 -17.75 0.87
N LYS A 187 -13.53 -18.76 1.09
CA LYS A 187 -13.61 -19.94 0.21
C LYS A 187 -14.02 -19.63 -1.23
N HIS A 188 -14.64 -18.46 -1.46
CA HIS A 188 -15.05 -18.01 -2.79
C HIS A 188 -13.93 -17.33 -3.58
N VAL A 189 -12.77 -17.10 -2.97
CA VAL A 189 -11.59 -16.53 -3.61
C VAL A 189 -10.62 -17.65 -3.99
N ASP A 190 -10.16 -17.63 -5.24
CA ASP A 190 -9.29 -18.68 -5.76
C ASP A 190 -7.85 -18.51 -5.24
N GLN A 191 -7.37 -17.26 -5.12
CA GLN A 191 -6.00 -16.95 -4.73
C GLN A 191 -5.93 -15.71 -3.82
N PHE A 192 -5.05 -15.77 -2.80
CA PHE A 192 -4.68 -14.65 -1.95
C PHE A 192 -3.21 -14.32 -2.15
N VAL A 193 -2.91 -13.03 -2.31
CA VAL A 193 -1.53 -12.55 -2.45
C VAL A 193 -1.23 -11.42 -1.46
N ALA A 194 0.03 -11.31 -1.07
CA ALA A 194 0.54 -10.27 -0.17
C ALA A 194 1.75 -9.59 -0.78
N PRO A 195 1.96 -8.29 -0.48
CA PRO A 195 3.07 -7.53 -1.05
C PRO A 195 4.44 -7.90 -0.45
N SER A 196 4.48 -8.66 0.65
CA SER A 196 5.71 -9.20 1.26
C SER A 196 5.50 -10.60 1.82
N ARG A 197 6.59 -11.36 1.95
CA ARG A 197 6.58 -12.66 2.62
C ARG A 197 6.17 -12.52 4.09
N PHE A 198 6.61 -11.43 4.75
CA PHE A 198 6.19 -11.10 6.11
C PHE A 198 4.66 -10.99 6.22
N THR A 199 4.02 -10.25 5.32
CA THR A 199 2.55 -10.10 5.35
C THR A 199 1.85 -11.42 5.08
N ALA A 200 2.35 -12.25 4.15
CA ALA A 200 1.82 -13.59 3.89
C ALA A 200 1.93 -14.47 5.15
N GLN A 201 3.11 -14.54 5.76
CA GLN A 201 3.36 -15.32 6.98
C GLN A 201 2.52 -14.83 8.16
N MET A 202 2.39 -13.53 8.33
CA MET A 202 1.56 -12.93 9.39
C MET A 202 0.09 -13.36 9.29
N HIS A 203 -0.45 -13.49 8.07
CA HIS A 203 -1.80 -14.01 7.89
C HIS A 203 -1.89 -15.50 8.33
N ALA A 204 -0.92 -16.31 7.99
CA ALA A 204 -0.84 -17.71 8.43
C ALA A 204 -0.70 -17.82 9.96
N ASP A 205 0.22 -17.08 10.57
CA ASP A 205 0.48 -17.08 12.01
C ASP A 205 -0.73 -16.62 12.83
N ARG A 206 -1.58 -15.78 12.25
CA ARG A 206 -2.83 -15.30 12.85
C ARG A 206 -4.05 -16.15 12.51
N GLY A 207 -3.86 -17.33 11.92
CA GLY A 207 -4.89 -18.30 11.67
C GLY A 207 -5.82 -18.01 10.50
N PHE A 208 -5.39 -17.21 9.53
CA PHE A 208 -6.15 -17.07 8.29
C PHE A 208 -6.16 -18.39 7.52
N SER A 209 -7.36 -18.88 7.19
CA SER A 209 -7.59 -20.26 6.73
C SER A 209 -7.12 -20.54 5.29
N ARG A 210 -6.66 -19.55 4.55
CA ARG A 210 -6.24 -19.67 3.14
C ARG A 210 -4.76 -19.37 2.99
N PRO A 211 -4.03 -20.09 2.12
CA PRO A 211 -2.66 -19.73 1.79
C PRO A 211 -2.62 -18.34 1.15
N VAL A 212 -1.60 -17.55 1.53
CA VAL A 212 -1.33 -16.23 0.96
C VAL A 212 0.05 -16.31 0.32
N GLU A 213 0.12 -16.08 -1.00
CA GLU A 213 1.36 -16.12 -1.77
C GLU A 213 1.99 -14.71 -1.87
N HIS A 214 3.28 -14.64 -2.15
CA HIS A 214 3.99 -13.36 -2.27
C HIS A 214 3.87 -12.80 -3.69
N LEU A 215 3.35 -11.59 -3.84
CA LEU A 215 3.35 -10.79 -5.06
C LEU A 215 3.66 -9.34 -4.69
N PRO A 216 4.89 -8.85 -4.88
CA PRO A 216 5.29 -7.52 -4.43
C PRO A 216 4.54 -6.41 -5.17
N ASN A 217 4.31 -5.29 -4.49
CA ASN A 217 3.85 -4.07 -5.13
C ASN A 217 4.91 -3.53 -6.10
N PHE A 218 4.49 -2.62 -6.97
CA PHE A 218 5.38 -1.99 -7.95
C PHE A 218 5.19 -0.47 -8.00
N ILE A 219 6.13 0.18 -8.64
CA ILE A 219 5.97 1.53 -9.16
C ILE A 219 6.30 1.54 -10.65
N ASP A 220 5.78 2.54 -11.36
CA ASP A 220 6.14 2.74 -12.75
C ASP A 220 7.65 3.04 -12.86
N ARG A 221 8.25 2.69 -13.99
CA ARG A 221 9.63 3.12 -14.23
C ARG A 221 9.67 4.65 -14.23
N VAL A 222 10.68 5.14 -13.58
CA VAL A 222 11.02 6.55 -13.66
C VAL A 222 11.69 6.76 -15.02
N ASP A 223 11.06 7.51 -15.91
CA ASP A 223 11.60 7.83 -17.23
C ASP A 223 12.96 8.56 -17.11
N ASP A 224 13.79 8.52 -18.16
CA ASP A 224 15.09 9.18 -18.17
C ASP A 224 15.00 10.71 -17.93
N GLU A 225 13.85 11.31 -18.23
CA GLU A 225 13.55 12.70 -17.90
C GLU A 225 13.50 12.96 -16.37
N TRP A 226 13.17 11.93 -15.59
CA TRP A 226 13.22 11.96 -14.10
C TRP A 226 14.61 11.61 -13.57
N ARG A 227 15.49 11.06 -14.42
CA ARG A 227 16.90 10.84 -14.14
C ARG A 227 17.76 12.03 -14.52
N SER A 228 17.26 12.93 -15.38
CA SER A 228 17.90 14.22 -15.61
C SER A 228 18.01 14.92 -14.27
N PRO A 229 19.17 15.48 -13.91
CA PRO A 229 19.38 16.04 -12.59
C PRO A 229 18.38 17.19 -12.39
N ALA A 230 17.24 16.86 -11.80
CA ALA A 230 16.36 17.88 -11.29
C ALA A 230 17.20 18.80 -10.38
N PRO A 231 16.98 20.10 -10.39
CA PRO A 231 17.78 21.03 -9.60
C PRO A 231 17.83 20.55 -8.15
N ARG A 232 19.01 20.55 -7.60
CA ARG A 232 19.19 20.16 -6.19
C ARG A 232 18.29 21.04 -5.32
N PRO A 233 17.43 20.46 -4.47
CA PRO A 233 16.42 21.25 -3.73
C PRO A 233 17.04 22.17 -2.68
N GLN A 234 18.26 21.88 -2.23
CA GLN A 234 19.08 22.71 -1.35
C GLN A 234 20.56 22.34 -1.47
N GLU A 235 21.48 23.26 -1.09
CA GLU A 235 22.93 23.01 -1.12
C GLU A 235 23.37 22.05 0.01
N ALA A 236 22.81 22.23 1.22
CA ALA A 236 23.16 21.42 2.39
C ALA A 236 22.81 19.94 2.16
N PRO A 237 23.70 19.00 2.56
CA PRO A 237 23.42 17.58 2.46
C PRO A 237 22.30 17.19 3.44
N TYR A 238 21.48 16.20 3.04
CA TYR A 238 20.30 15.81 3.82
C TYR A 238 19.96 14.34 3.71
N PHE A 239 19.29 13.86 4.75
CA PHE A 239 18.52 12.62 4.74
C PHE A 239 17.04 12.92 4.49
N LEU A 240 16.32 11.96 3.96
CA LEU A 240 14.94 12.15 3.53
C LEU A 240 13.98 11.20 4.26
N PHE A 241 12.89 11.74 4.77
CA PHE A 241 11.70 10.99 5.17
C PHE A 241 10.56 11.30 4.20
N VAL A 242 9.90 10.25 3.68
CA VAL A 242 8.71 10.37 2.82
C VAL A 242 7.59 9.50 3.36
N GLY A 243 6.43 10.09 3.61
CA GLY A 243 5.28 9.32 4.05
C GLY A 243 4.20 10.15 4.74
N ARG A 244 3.10 9.48 5.09
CA ARG A 244 2.07 10.13 5.90
C ARG A 244 2.61 10.45 7.29
N LEU A 245 2.32 11.66 7.77
CA LEU A 245 2.74 12.10 9.10
C LEU A 245 1.76 11.55 10.16
N GLU A 246 1.86 10.24 10.39
CA GLU A 246 1.10 9.47 11.37
C GLU A 246 2.03 8.90 12.43
N LEU A 247 1.53 8.75 13.67
CA LEU A 247 2.31 8.21 14.79
C LEU A 247 3.04 6.91 14.43
N ILE A 248 2.35 6.00 13.75
CA ILE A 248 2.87 4.68 13.38
C ILE A 248 4.00 4.71 12.35
N LYS A 249 4.20 5.83 11.64
CA LYS A 249 5.30 6.00 10.68
C LYS A 249 6.64 6.34 11.34
N GLY A 250 6.65 6.60 12.64
CA GLY A 250 7.85 6.61 13.45
C GLY A 250 8.75 7.84 13.30
N LEU A 251 8.32 8.92 12.59
CA LEU A 251 9.14 10.12 12.41
C LEU A 251 9.56 10.76 13.74
N GLN A 252 8.74 10.67 14.80
CA GLN A 252 9.07 11.15 16.13
C GLN A 252 10.34 10.49 16.70
N THR A 253 10.66 9.27 16.30
CA THR A 253 11.91 8.60 16.73
C THR A 253 13.15 9.20 16.07
N LEU A 254 13.03 9.67 14.83
CA LEU A 254 14.10 10.40 14.16
C LEU A 254 14.29 11.79 14.76
N ILE A 255 13.18 12.52 14.99
CA ILE A 255 13.22 13.86 15.58
C ILE A 255 13.96 13.82 16.94
N ALA A 256 13.64 12.84 17.78
CA ALA A 256 14.28 12.69 19.09
C ALA A 256 15.80 12.43 19.03
N LEU A 257 16.29 11.91 17.90
CA LEU A 257 17.71 11.57 17.72
C LEU A 257 18.47 12.64 16.92
N TRP A 258 17.77 13.59 16.27
CA TRP A 258 18.39 14.44 15.24
C TRP A 258 19.43 15.42 15.79
N ASP A 259 19.40 15.76 17.07
CA ASP A 259 20.44 16.55 17.73
C ASP A 259 21.80 15.82 17.78
N ARG A 260 21.80 14.49 17.60
CA ARG A 260 23.02 13.67 17.48
C ARG A 260 23.57 13.59 16.05
N VAL A 261 22.92 14.29 15.10
CA VAL A 261 23.29 14.35 13.67
C VAL A 261 23.36 15.83 13.22
N PRO A 262 24.23 16.64 13.85
CA PRO A 262 24.16 18.11 13.73
C PRO A 262 24.63 18.66 12.38
N GLU A 263 25.34 17.87 11.58
CA GLU A 263 25.89 18.31 10.29
C GLU A 263 24.92 18.21 9.13
N TYR A 264 23.79 17.48 9.29
CA TYR A 264 22.91 17.11 8.18
C TYR A 264 21.45 17.51 8.44
N ASP A 265 20.76 17.91 7.37
CA ASP A 265 19.33 18.19 7.45
C ASP A 265 18.49 16.91 7.35
N LEU A 266 17.32 16.91 8.00
CA LEU A 266 16.24 15.97 7.78
C LEU A 266 15.12 16.66 7.00
N LEU A 267 14.97 16.31 5.73
CA LEU A 267 13.84 16.77 4.94
C LEU A 267 12.65 15.81 5.11
N VAL A 268 11.49 16.37 5.44
CA VAL A 268 10.27 15.62 5.72
C VAL A 268 9.22 15.98 4.70
N ALA A 269 8.90 15.04 3.79
CA ALA A 269 7.87 15.19 2.77
C ALA A 269 6.61 14.38 3.13
N GLY A 270 5.48 15.05 3.13
CA GLY A 270 4.16 14.47 3.41
C GLY A 270 3.34 15.29 4.39
N THR A 271 2.15 14.80 4.70
CA THR A 271 1.21 15.39 5.67
C THR A 271 0.46 14.27 6.40
N GLY A 272 -0.21 14.61 7.50
CA GLY A 272 -0.97 13.63 8.29
C GLY A 272 -1.51 14.17 9.60
N THR A 273 -2.24 13.31 10.30
CA THR A 273 -2.96 13.71 11.53
C THR A 273 -2.04 14.00 12.72
N TYR A 274 -0.79 13.51 12.67
CA TYR A 274 0.21 13.69 13.73
C TYR A 274 1.20 14.84 13.42
N GLU A 275 0.99 15.59 12.35
CA GLU A 275 1.92 16.63 11.87
C GLU A 275 2.15 17.75 12.91
N LEU A 276 1.09 18.26 13.55
CA LEU A 276 1.21 19.33 14.54
C LEU A 276 2.13 18.93 15.70
N GLN A 277 2.00 17.71 16.21
CA GLN A 277 2.82 17.17 17.27
C GLN A 277 4.28 17.01 16.83
N LEU A 278 4.50 16.50 15.61
CA LEU A 278 5.84 16.33 15.04
C LEU A 278 6.56 17.68 14.87
N ARG A 279 5.85 18.71 14.38
CA ARG A 279 6.39 20.07 14.27
C ARG A 279 6.73 20.65 15.65
N ALA A 280 5.88 20.44 16.65
CA ALA A 280 6.15 20.88 18.01
C ALA A 280 7.39 20.20 18.59
N MET A 281 7.57 18.89 18.36
CA MET A 281 8.76 18.15 18.79
C MET A 281 10.04 18.63 18.09
N ALA A 282 9.96 19.07 16.85
CA ALA A 282 11.08 19.54 16.02
C ALA A 282 11.39 21.04 16.20
N ALA A 283 10.57 21.79 16.93
CA ALA A 283 10.64 23.29 16.95
C ALA A 283 11.99 23.84 17.42
N GLY A 284 12.75 23.08 18.20
CA GLY A 284 14.09 23.48 18.68
C GLY A 284 15.24 23.17 17.70
N ASN A 285 14.98 22.44 16.61
CA ASN A 285 16.02 22.00 15.69
C ASN A 285 15.77 22.51 14.25
N PRO A 286 16.50 23.57 13.79
CA PRO A 286 16.30 24.16 12.47
C PRO A 286 16.73 23.26 11.31
N ARG A 287 17.38 22.13 11.59
CA ARG A 287 17.79 21.15 10.57
C ARG A 287 16.67 20.20 10.18
N ILE A 288 15.56 20.19 10.90
CA ILE A 288 14.37 19.38 10.56
C ILE A 288 13.40 20.24 9.79
N LYS A 289 13.25 19.97 8.49
CA LYS A 289 12.47 20.81 7.56
C LYS A 289 11.26 20.06 7.03
N PHE A 290 10.07 20.53 7.37
CA PHE A 290 8.81 19.96 6.87
C PHE A 290 8.41 20.66 5.57
N LEU A 291 8.36 19.92 4.48
CA LEU A 291 8.10 20.40 3.13
C LEU A 291 6.61 20.34 2.73
N GLY A 292 5.79 19.64 3.53
CA GLY A 292 4.40 19.40 3.19
C GLY A 292 4.20 18.34 2.08
N PRO A 293 3.01 18.28 1.48
CA PRO A 293 2.74 17.41 0.34
C PRO A 293 3.42 17.99 -0.91
N LEU A 294 4.08 17.15 -1.70
CA LEU A 294 4.83 17.53 -2.88
C LEU A 294 4.28 16.81 -4.12
N ALA A 295 4.39 17.47 -5.27
CA ALA A 295 4.15 16.81 -6.55
C ALA A 295 5.21 15.73 -6.82
N GLU A 296 4.87 14.75 -7.65
CA GLU A 296 5.74 13.59 -7.91
C GLU A 296 7.12 14.00 -8.43
N ARG A 297 7.20 15.02 -9.27
CA ARG A 297 8.46 15.55 -9.81
C ARG A 297 9.36 16.16 -8.72
N GLU A 298 8.77 16.96 -7.82
CA GLU A 298 9.50 17.59 -6.70
C GLU A 298 10.01 16.51 -5.73
N LEU A 299 9.17 15.53 -5.43
CA LEU A 299 9.53 14.39 -4.60
C LEU A 299 10.65 13.56 -5.24
N GLY A 300 10.63 13.41 -6.57
CA GLY A 300 11.68 12.75 -7.34
C GLY A 300 13.05 13.42 -7.14
N ALA A 301 13.11 14.75 -7.21
CA ALA A 301 14.32 15.52 -6.97
C ALA A 301 14.87 15.32 -5.55
N LEU A 302 13.98 15.24 -4.55
CA LEU A 302 14.37 14.97 -3.17
C LEU A 302 15.01 13.60 -3.01
N TYR A 303 14.47 12.56 -3.63
CA TYR A 303 15.06 11.24 -3.59
C TYR A 303 16.47 11.23 -4.23
N VAL A 304 16.60 11.73 -5.46
CA VAL A 304 17.87 11.70 -6.24
C VAL A 304 19.04 12.33 -5.47
N HIS A 305 18.79 13.38 -4.72
CA HIS A 305 19.84 14.14 -4.02
C HIS A 305 19.98 13.81 -2.53
N ALA A 306 19.13 12.95 -1.99
CA ALA A 306 19.22 12.49 -0.60
C ALA A 306 20.43 11.57 -0.40
N MET A 307 21.09 11.68 0.75
CA MET A 307 22.11 10.72 1.15
C MET A 307 21.53 9.33 1.39
N ALA A 308 20.35 9.26 1.97
CA ALA A 308 19.51 8.07 2.06
C ALA A 308 18.07 8.47 2.38
N CYS A 309 17.11 7.59 2.03
CA CYS A 309 15.76 7.69 2.53
C CYS A 309 15.61 6.83 3.79
N ILE A 310 15.01 7.39 4.86
CA ILE A 310 14.84 6.72 6.14
C ILE A 310 13.37 6.32 6.30
N VAL A 311 13.11 5.04 6.62
CA VAL A 311 11.76 4.50 6.86
C VAL A 311 11.69 3.94 8.30
N PRO A 312 11.40 4.80 9.29
CA PRO A 312 11.50 4.47 10.70
C PRO A 312 10.21 3.89 11.29
N SER A 313 9.31 3.38 10.47
CA SER A 313 7.97 2.92 10.89
C SER A 313 8.04 2.02 12.12
N ILE A 314 7.16 2.29 13.11
CA ILE A 314 7.07 1.55 14.35
C ILE A 314 5.93 0.52 14.35
N THR A 315 5.26 0.35 13.23
CA THR A 315 4.22 -0.67 12.99
C THR A 315 4.68 -1.70 11.97
N TYR A 316 3.96 -2.80 11.84
CA TYR A 316 4.20 -3.80 10.80
C TYR A 316 3.80 -3.26 9.42
N GLU A 317 4.76 -2.68 8.71
CA GLU A 317 4.55 -2.30 7.30
C GLU A 317 4.33 -3.55 6.46
N THR A 318 3.39 -3.47 5.54
CA THR A 318 3.11 -4.59 4.62
C THR A 318 4.14 -4.71 3.51
N PHE A 319 4.84 -3.62 3.15
CA PHE A 319 5.85 -3.64 2.08
C PHE A 319 6.95 -2.59 2.25
N GLY A 320 6.63 -1.29 2.22
CA GLY A 320 7.60 -0.21 2.27
C GLY A 320 7.79 0.50 0.93
N MET A 321 6.71 1.05 0.39
CA MET A 321 6.72 1.74 -0.91
C MET A 321 7.79 2.83 -1.02
N ALA A 322 8.02 3.61 0.06
CA ALA A 322 9.05 4.66 0.06
C ALA A 322 10.46 4.12 -0.21
N SER A 323 10.77 2.89 0.22
CA SER A 323 12.05 2.23 -0.09
C SER A 323 12.14 1.91 -1.59
N VAL A 324 11.08 1.40 -2.19
CA VAL A 324 11.06 1.09 -3.64
C VAL A 324 11.11 2.36 -4.49
N GLU A 325 10.44 3.43 -4.03
CA GLU A 325 10.52 4.75 -4.67
C GLU A 325 11.92 5.36 -4.62
N ALA A 326 12.64 5.15 -3.51
CA ALA A 326 14.05 5.52 -3.37
C ALA A 326 14.94 4.70 -4.33
N PHE A 327 14.76 3.39 -4.37
CA PHE A 327 15.52 2.50 -5.25
C PHE A 327 15.33 2.79 -6.74
N ALA A 328 14.12 3.13 -7.17
CA ALA A 328 13.86 3.56 -8.54
C ALA A 328 14.68 4.79 -8.94
N ARG A 329 15.20 5.55 -7.97
CA ARG A 329 16.00 6.76 -8.13
C ARG A 329 17.45 6.59 -7.69
N LYS A 330 17.89 5.35 -7.51
CA LYS A 330 19.23 4.98 -7.04
C LYS A 330 19.63 5.59 -5.69
N THR A 331 18.63 5.81 -4.84
CA THR A 331 18.81 6.34 -3.49
C THR A 331 18.82 5.17 -2.51
N PRO A 332 19.88 4.99 -1.69
CA PRO A 332 19.89 3.95 -0.68
C PRO A 332 18.90 4.24 0.45
N VAL A 333 18.58 3.22 1.24
CA VAL A 333 17.61 3.36 2.32
C VAL A 333 18.15 2.91 3.67
N VAL A 334 17.57 3.45 4.75
CA VAL A 334 17.76 2.96 6.12
C VAL A 334 16.37 2.62 6.67
N VAL A 335 16.13 1.36 6.99
CA VAL A 335 14.80 0.91 7.42
C VAL A 335 14.85 0.25 8.79
N ARG A 336 13.78 0.41 9.59
CA ARG A 336 13.64 -0.32 10.85
C ARG A 336 13.42 -1.82 10.61
N ASP A 337 14.03 -2.69 11.43
CA ASP A 337 13.81 -4.15 11.38
C ASP A 337 12.41 -4.50 11.90
N LEU A 338 11.39 -4.15 11.12
CA LEU A 338 9.99 -4.36 11.51
C LEU A 338 9.10 -4.56 10.27
N GLY A 339 8.25 -5.60 10.31
CA GLY A 339 7.29 -5.86 9.24
C GLY A 339 7.95 -6.30 7.95
N GLY A 340 7.41 -5.87 6.81
CA GLY A 340 7.94 -6.14 5.47
C GLY A 340 9.13 -5.27 5.07
N LEU A 341 9.49 -4.24 5.85
CA LEU A 341 10.58 -3.32 5.50
C LEU A 341 11.94 -4.01 5.32
N PRO A 342 12.37 -4.91 6.23
CA PRO A 342 13.67 -5.57 6.09
C PRO A 342 13.80 -6.43 4.84
N GLU A 343 12.70 -6.97 4.32
CA GLU A 343 12.74 -7.82 3.12
C GLU A 343 13.22 -7.03 1.90
N VAL A 344 12.69 -5.81 1.71
CA VAL A 344 13.04 -4.95 0.59
C VAL A 344 14.54 -4.63 0.57
N VAL A 345 15.13 -4.42 1.76
CA VAL A 345 16.57 -4.15 1.89
C VAL A 345 17.42 -5.41 1.75
N ARG A 346 17.02 -6.51 2.38
CA ARG A 346 17.77 -7.78 2.32
C ARG A 346 17.80 -8.36 0.90
N ASP A 347 16.67 -8.28 0.20
CA ASP A 347 16.56 -8.77 -1.18
C ASP A 347 17.40 -7.91 -2.15
N SER A 348 17.43 -6.58 -1.95
CA SER A 348 18.13 -5.67 -2.84
C SER A 348 19.60 -5.46 -2.52
N GLY A 349 19.98 -5.54 -1.24
CA GLY A 349 21.26 -5.03 -0.76
C GLY A 349 21.40 -3.50 -0.89
N GLY A 350 20.28 -2.77 -1.04
CA GLY A 350 20.24 -1.34 -1.33
C GLY A 350 20.21 -0.43 -0.10
N GLY A 351 20.63 -0.92 1.08
CA GLY A 351 20.58 -0.09 2.28
C GLY A 351 20.87 -0.84 3.56
N PHE A 352 20.55 -0.22 4.69
CA PHE A 352 20.73 -0.75 6.03
C PHE A 352 19.41 -1.06 6.72
N VAL A 353 19.44 -2.10 7.56
CA VAL A 353 18.34 -2.46 8.46
C VAL A 353 18.82 -2.20 9.88
N TYR A 354 18.05 -1.48 10.71
CA TYR A 354 18.42 -1.14 12.08
C TYR A 354 17.38 -1.58 13.10
N ARG A 355 17.79 -1.88 14.32
CA ARG A 355 16.96 -2.25 15.48
C ARG A 355 17.07 -1.22 16.60
N THR A 356 18.26 -0.67 16.80
CA THR A 356 18.54 0.29 17.87
C THR A 356 18.86 1.67 17.30
N ASP A 357 18.82 2.67 18.16
CA ASP A 357 19.15 4.05 17.80
C ASP A 357 20.64 4.17 17.41
N GLU A 358 21.51 3.38 18.04
CA GLU A 358 22.93 3.34 17.74
C GLU A 358 23.20 2.76 16.33
N GLU A 359 22.51 1.68 15.97
CA GLU A 359 22.60 1.10 14.61
C GLU A 359 22.09 2.09 13.56
N LEU A 360 21.01 2.84 13.84
CA LEU A 360 20.54 3.90 12.97
C LEU A 360 21.59 4.97 12.77
N LEU A 361 22.15 5.53 13.86
CA LEU A 361 23.14 6.59 13.81
C LEU A 361 24.43 6.14 13.09
N GLU A 362 24.82 4.89 13.28
CA GLU A 362 25.97 4.31 12.55
C GLU A 362 25.68 4.20 11.04
N ALA A 363 24.48 3.75 10.65
CA ALA A 363 24.08 3.69 9.24
C ALA A 363 24.07 5.08 8.59
N LEU A 364 23.57 6.10 9.31
CA LEU A 364 23.57 7.49 8.83
C LEU A 364 25.02 8.00 8.66
N ARG A 365 25.92 7.72 9.61
CA ARG A 365 27.32 8.12 9.53
C ARG A 365 28.02 7.46 8.36
N GLN A 366 27.86 6.15 8.14
CA GLN A 366 28.43 5.43 7.01
C GLN A 366 27.99 6.03 5.66
N PHE A 367 26.70 6.38 5.53
CA PHE A 367 26.22 7.07 4.34
C PHE A 367 26.75 8.50 4.22
N ALA A 368 26.93 9.22 5.31
CA ALA A 368 27.48 10.56 5.29
C ALA A 368 28.97 10.56 4.83
N ASP A 369 29.76 9.65 5.39
CA ASP A 369 31.22 9.60 5.17
C ASP A 369 31.62 9.00 3.82
N SER A 370 30.74 8.17 3.21
CA SER A 370 31.10 7.42 1.99
C SER A 370 30.13 7.64 0.82
N PRO A 371 30.43 8.61 -0.07
CA PRO A 371 29.72 8.75 -1.34
C PRO A 371 29.72 7.48 -2.20
N ALA A 372 30.83 6.73 -2.16
CA ALA A 372 30.99 5.48 -2.91
C ALA A 372 29.98 4.42 -2.41
N LEU A 373 29.80 4.29 -1.10
CA LEU A 373 28.82 3.37 -0.50
C LEU A 373 27.36 3.74 -0.89
N ARG A 374 27.04 5.06 -0.89
CA ARG A 374 25.73 5.52 -1.36
C ARG A 374 25.47 5.11 -2.80
N THR A 375 26.44 5.31 -3.67
CA THR A 375 26.34 4.92 -5.08
C THR A 375 26.20 3.40 -5.23
N GLU A 376 27.03 2.62 -4.56
CA GLU A 376 27.00 1.15 -4.62
C GLU A 376 25.64 0.61 -4.18
N MET A 377 25.15 1.03 -3.00
CA MET A 377 23.87 0.57 -2.48
C MET A 377 22.69 1.10 -3.29
N GLY A 378 22.77 2.32 -3.80
CA GLY A 378 21.78 2.87 -4.72
C GLY A 378 21.64 2.08 -6.01
N GLU A 379 22.77 1.67 -6.62
CA GLU A 379 22.76 0.82 -7.83
C GLU A 379 22.23 -0.59 -7.54
N LYS A 380 22.59 -1.20 -6.40
CA LYS A 380 21.99 -2.48 -5.97
C LYS A 380 20.48 -2.37 -5.82
N GLY A 381 20.00 -1.32 -5.13
CA GLY A 381 18.59 -1.03 -4.97
C GLY A 381 17.87 -0.87 -6.31
N TYR A 382 18.45 -0.10 -7.23
CA TYR A 382 17.90 0.09 -8.58
C TYR A 382 17.88 -1.20 -9.41
N SER A 383 18.90 -2.03 -9.31
CA SER A 383 18.94 -3.33 -10.00
C SER A 383 17.82 -4.24 -9.52
N ALA A 384 17.58 -4.28 -8.21
CA ALA A 384 16.46 -5.02 -7.62
C ALA A 384 15.10 -4.43 -8.04
N PHE A 385 14.97 -3.10 -8.04
CA PHE A 385 13.77 -2.43 -8.54
C PHE A 385 13.47 -2.83 -9.98
N ALA A 386 14.43 -2.75 -10.87
CA ALA A 386 14.27 -3.09 -12.29
C ALA A 386 13.91 -4.58 -12.51
N GLN A 387 14.38 -5.46 -11.64
CA GLN A 387 14.16 -6.90 -11.72
C GLN A 387 12.80 -7.32 -11.15
N TRP A 388 12.33 -6.71 -10.04
CA TRP A 388 11.20 -7.23 -9.28
C TRP A 388 10.07 -6.23 -9.03
N TRP A 389 10.35 -4.91 -8.99
CA TRP A 389 9.41 -3.91 -8.47
C TRP A 389 9.01 -2.86 -9.51
N CYS A 390 9.45 -3.00 -10.75
CA CYS A 390 8.94 -2.19 -11.86
C CYS A 390 7.63 -2.78 -12.42
N ARG A 391 6.90 -1.96 -13.17
CA ARG A 391 5.62 -2.31 -13.79
C ARG A 391 5.68 -3.62 -14.59
N GLU A 392 6.69 -3.77 -15.44
CA GLU A 392 6.82 -4.92 -16.33
C GLU A 392 7.08 -6.23 -15.56
N ALA A 393 7.90 -6.15 -14.51
CA ALA A 393 8.18 -7.31 -13.66
C ALA A 393 6.93 -7.73 -12.88
N HIS A 394 6.21 -6.75 -12.32
CA HIS A 394 4.97 -7.02 -11.62
C HIS A 394 3.91 -7.61 -12.52
N LEU A 395 3.66 -7.04 -13.72
CA LEU A 395 2.65 -7.57 -14.63
C LEU A 395 2.97 -8.99 -15.07
N ARG A 396 4.25 -9.32 -15.37
CA ARG A 396 4.62 -10.73 -15.65
C ARG A 396 4.23 -11.65 -14.51
N ALA A 397 4.64 -11.33 -13.27
CA ALA A 397 4.32 -12.12 -12.10
C ALA A 397 2.81 -12.20 -11.84
N TYR A 398 2.09 -11.08 -12.01
CA TYR A 398 0.65 -11.01 -11.84
C TYR A 398 -0.10 -11.93 -12.81
N PHE A 399 0.27 -11.90 -14.09
CA PHE A 399 -0.34 -12.79 -15.09
C PHE A 399 0.02 -14.26 -14.86
N ASP A 400 1.25 -14.57 -14.45
CA ASP A 400 1.62 -15.94 -14.04
C ASP A 400 0.75 -16.44 -12.88
N TYR A 401 0.41 -15.56 -11.93
CA TYR A 401 -0.52 -15.88 -10.85
C TYR A 401 -1.92 -16.15 -11.35
N LEU A 402 -2.43 -15.31 -12.22
CA LEU A 402 -3.77 -15.47 -12.80
C LEU A 402 -3.86 -16.77 -13.60
N GLU A 403 -2.85 -17.09 -14.39
CA GLU A 403 -2.80 -18.30 -15.20
C GLU A 403 -2.77 -19.56 -14.34
N ARG A 404 -1.92 -19.61 -13.29
CA ARG A 404 -1.93 -20.71 -12.31
C ARG A 404 -3.29 -20.86 -11.61
N GLY A 405 -3.96 -19.74 -11.32
CA GLY A 405 -5.31 -19.73 -10.76
C GLY A 405 -6.34 -20.30 -11.72
N ALA A 406 -6.25 -19.93 -13.00
CA ALA A 406 -7.13 -20.44 -14.05
C ALA A 406 -6.90 -21.95 -14.29
N GLU A 407 -5.65 -22.38 -14.36
CA GLU A 407 -5.31 -23.81 -14.51
C GLU A 407 -5.86 -24.64 -13.35
N ARG A 408 -5.69 -24.19 -12.10
CA ARG A 408 -6.26 -24.89 -10.92
C ARG A 408 -7.79 -24.95 -10.97
N LYS A 409 -8.44 -23.92 -11.50
CA LYS A 409 -9.90 -23.80 -11.48
C LYS A 409 -10.59 -24.48 -12.66
N TYR A 410 -9.99 -24.41 -13.87
CA TYR A 410 -10.62 -24.85 -15.11
C TYR A 410 -9.86 -25.99 -15.80
N GLY A 411 -8.68 -26.39 -15.32
CA GLY A 411 -7.79 -27.32 -15.99
C GLY A 411 -7.06 -26.74 -17.22
N GLN A 412 -7.28 -25.46 -17.51
CA GLN A 412 -6.71 -24.73 -18.67
C GLN A 412 -6.76 -23.22 -18.43
N VAL A 413 -6.06 -22.46 -19.29
CA VAL A 413 -6.09 -20.99 -19.27
C VAL A 413 -7.05 -20.47 -20.34
N PRO A 414 -8.27 -19.99 -20.01
CA PRO A 414 -9.32 -19.68 -21.00
C PRO A 414 -8.97 -18.57 -21.98
N TRP A 415 -8.02 -17.72 -21.68
CA TRP A 415 -7.59 -16.58 -22.53
C TRP A 415 -6.35 -16.85 -23.36
N ARG A 416 -5.80 -18.07 -23.32
CA ARG A 416 -4.73 -18.52 -24.22
C ARG A 416 -5.26 -19.28 -25.45
N MET A 417 -6.58 -19.53 -25.52
CA MET A 417 -7.21 -20.19 -26.65
C MET A 417 -7.43 -19.25 -27.82
#